data_ffad409a0c51075e49fb50614aa0e639
#
_entry.id   ffad409a0c51075e49fb50614aa0e639
#
_cell.length_a   1.000
_cell.length_b   1.000
_cell.length_c   1.000
_cell.angle_alpha   90.00
_cell.angle_beta   90.00
_cell.angle_gamma   90.00
#
_symmetry.space_group_name_H-M   'P 1'
#
loop_
_entity.id
_entity.type
_entity.pdbx_description
1 polymer ?
#
loop_
_entity_poly.entity_id
_entity_poly.type
_entity_poly.pdbx_seq_one_letter_code
_entity_poly.pdbx_strand_id
1 'polypeptide(L)'
;MANSEKKVTEQTKSVFQVLNSINVNEHTEKKGNLTYLSWAWAWAEVKKNYPDANYTIYENANGLNYHTDGRTCWVKTGVTINGLEHIEYLPVMDMRNNSITVDRVTSFDVNKAIQRSLTKAVARHGLGLYIYAGEDLPEEENKGTDILGTACLEAAAAEDMAQLEAVYHKYENKFKSNTYFINAVTKRKNEIQAA
;
A
#
# COMPACT_ATOMS: atom_id res chain seq x y z
N MET A 1 -59.95 -2.64 -25.36
CA MET A 1 -58.93 -3.30 -24.50
C MET A 1 -57.56 -2.73 -24.89
N ALA A 2 -57.08 -1.80 -24.10
CA ALA A 2 -55.82 -1.15 -24.36
C ALA A 2 -54.69 -1.98 -23.72
N ASN A 3 -53.81 -2.49 -24.55
CA ASN A 3 -52.65 -3.27 -24.13
C ASN A 3 -51.55 -2.28 -23.67
N SER A 4 -51.37 -2.16 -22.38
CA SER A 4 -50.33 -1.32 -21.77
C SER A 4 -49.01 -2.10 -21.80
N GLU A 5 -48.17 -1.86 -22.82
CA GLU A 5 -46.81 -2.34 -22.87
C GLU A 5 -45.98 -1.66 -21.77
N LYS A 6 -45.63 -2.42 -20.75
CA LYS A 6 -44.61 -2.02 -19.77
C LYS A 6 -43.28 -1.94 -20.48
N LYS A 7 -42.80 -0.73 -20.81
CA LYS A 7 -41.42 -0.44 -21.19
C LYS A 7 -40.55 -0.74 -19.97
N VAL A 8 -39.87 -1.89 -19.97
CA VAL A 8 -38.79 -2.18 -19.04
C VAL A 8 -37.62 -1.27 -19.43
N THR A 9 -37.43 -0.19 -18.70
CA THR A 9 -36.23 0.62 -18.83
C THR A 9 -35.04 -0.21 -18.28
N GLU A 10 -34.22 -0.78 -19.18
CA GLU A 10 -32.92 -1.32 -18.82
C GLU A 10 -32.11 -0.20 -18.14
N GLN A 11 -31.91 -0.32 -16.86
CA GLN A 11 -31.03 0.58 -16.12
C GLN A 11 -29.58 0.36 -16.62
N THR A 12 -29.08 1.28 -17.41
CA THR A 12 -27.68 1.27 -17.88
C THR A 12 -26.76 1.30 -16.66
N LYS A 13 -25.94 0.26 -16.48
CA LYS A 13 -24.98 0.18 -15.36
C LYS A 13 -24.05 1.39 -15.40
N SER A 14 -23.76 1.96 -14.24
CA SER A 14 -22.78 3.05 -14.12
C SER A 14 -21.36 2.55 -14.44
N VAL A 15 -20.45 3.47 -14.80
CA VAL A 15 -19.02 3.16 -15.01
C VAL A 15 -18.45 2.37 -13.84
N PHE A 16 -18.75 2.82 -12.62
CA PHE A 16 -18.32 2.15 -11.40
C PHE A 16 -18.84 0.72 -11.30
N GLN A 17 -20.12 0.49 -11.54
CA GLN A 17 -20.71 -0.86 -11.47
C GLN A 17 -20.10 -1.82 -12.50
N VAL A 18 -19.81 -1.34 -13.71
CA VAL A 18 -19.16 -2.15 -14.75
C VAL A 18 -17.74 -2.50 -14.33
N LEU A 19 -16.90 -1.53 -14.01
CA LEU A 19 -15.49 -1.73 -13.71
C LEU A 19 -15.31 -2.48 -12.38
N ASN A 20 -16.13 -2.23 -11.36
CA ASN A 20 -16.04 -2.91 -10.08
C ASN A 20 -16.47 -4.39 -10.12
N SER A 21 -17.19 -4.81 -11.16
CA SER A 21 -17.54 -6.22 -11.35
C SER A 21 -16.41 -7.06 -11.96
N ILE A 22 -15.33 -6.45 -12.43
CA ILE A 22 -14.20 -7.12 -13.06
C ILE A 22 -13.25 -7.65 -12.01
N ASN A 23 -12.97 -8.95 -12.05
CA ASN A 23 -11.97 -9.57 -11.17
C ASN A 23 -10.57 -9.27 -11.69
N VAL A 24 -9.73 -8.62 -10.87
CA VAL A 24 -8.36 -8.24 -11.23
C VAL A 24 -7.29 -9.15 -10.59
N ASN A 25 -7.67 -10.16 -9.81
CA ASN A 25 -6.75 -10.92 -8.96
C ASN A 25 -5.59 -11.58 -9.74
N GLU A 26 -5.86 -12.10 -10.94
CA GLU A 26 -4.85 -12.75 -11.79
C GLU A 26 -3.85 -11.75 -12.41
N HIS A 27 -4.11 -10.45 -12.31
CA HIS A 27 -3.31 -9.39 -12.90
C HIS A 27 -2.62 -8.53 -11.84
N THR A 28 -2.56 -9.04 -10.61
CA THR A 28 -1.91 -8.39 -9.47
C THR A 28 -0.61 -9.07 -9.08
N GLU A 29 0.33 -8.27 -8.58
CA GLU A 29 1.59 -8.74 -7.99
C GLU A 29 1.70 -8.22 -6.56
N LYS A 30 2.14 -9.07 -5.63
CA LYS A 30 2.46 -8.67 -4.26
C LYS A 30 3.93 -8.29 -4.14
N LYS A 31 4.19 -7.11 -3.55
CA LYS A 31 5.54 -6.65 -3.18
C LYS A 31 5.51 -6.16 -1.74
N GLY A 32 6.02 -6.98 -0.82
CA GLY A 32 5.85 -6.78 0.60
C GLY A 32 4.37 -6.87 1.00
N ASN A 33 3.88 -5.87 1.72
CA ASN A 33 2.48 -5.80 2.16
C ASN A 33 1.55 -5.13 1.13
N LEU A 34 2.08 -4.64 0.00
CA LEU A 34 1.30 -3.94 -1.01
C LEU A 34 0.95 -4.85 -2.19
N THR A 35 -0.25 -4.64 -2.71
CA THR A 35 -0.73 -5.30 -3.92
C THR A 35 -0.68 -4.31 -5.08
N TYR A 36 -0.04 -4.70 -6.19
CA TYR A 36 0.10 -3.88 -7.39
C TYR A 36 -0.72 -4.48 -8.52
N LEU A 37 -1.60 -3.68 -9.10
CA LEU A 37 -2.28 -4.02 -10.34
C LEU A 37 -1.40 -3.64 -11.54
N SER A 38 -1.29 -4.53 -12.53
CA SER A 38 -0.60 -4.22 -13.78
C SER A 38 -1.24 -3.00 -14.45
N TRP A 39 -0.49 -1.90 -14.57
CA TRP A 39 -0.99 -0.66 -15.17
C TRP A 39 -1.40 -0.84 -16.64
N ALA A 40 -0.63 -1.65 -17.38
CA ALA A 40 -0.92 -1.89 -18.80
C ALA A 40 -2.21 -2.69 -18.99
N TRP A 41 -2.40 -3.71 -18.15
CA TRP A 41 -3.64 -4.48 -18.16
C TRP A 41 -4.84 -3.63 -17.73
N ALA A 42 -4.70 -2.88 -16.64
CA ALA A 42 -5.77 -2.01 -16.13
C ALA A 42 -6.22 -0.99 -17.19
N TRP A 43 -5.25 -0.35 -17.87
CA TRP A 43 -5.56 0.59 -18.94
C TRP A 43 -6.22 -0.08 -20.15
N ALA A 44 -5.72 -1.26 -20.58
CA ALA A 44 -6.34 -2.02 -21.66
C ALA A 44 -7.78 -2.41 -21.33
N GLU A 45 -8.06 -2.81 -20.08
CA GLU A 45 -9.40 -3.19 -19.64
C GLU A 45 -10.35 -1.99 -19.60
N VAL A 46 -9.88 -0.82 -19.14
CA VAL A 46 -10.64 0.43 -19.25
C VAL A 46 -10.96 0.75 -20.70
N LYS A 47 -9.98 0.69 -21.60
CA LYS A 47 -10.19 1.02 -23.03
C LYS A 47 -11.08 0.04 -23.76
N LYS A 48 -11.17 -1.23 -23.35
CA LYS A 48 -12.12 -2.21 -23.89
C LYS A 48 -13.57 -1.83 -23.57
N ASN A 49 -13.82 -1.38 -22.33
CA ASN A 49 -15.16 -1.03 -21.87
C ASN A 49 -15.54 0.42 -22.22
N TYR A 50 -14.55 1.32 -22.26
CA TYR A 50 -14.71 2.76 -22.49
C TYR A 50 -13.63 3.26 -23.45
N PRO A 51 -13.83 3.10 -24.78
CA PRO A 51 -12.84 3.46 -25.81
C PRO A 51 -12.42 4.93 -25.76
N ASP A 52 -13.30 5.84 -25.34
CA ASP A 52 -13.06 7.28 -25.25
C ASP A 52 -12.38 7.70 -23.91
N ALA A 53 -12.12 6.75 -23.00
CA ALA A 53 -11.40 7.05 -21.78
C ALA A 53 -10.02 7.65 -22.08
N ASN A 54 -9.64 8.65 -21.29
CA ASN A 54 -8.36 9.34 -21.45
C ASN A 54 -7.70 9.57 -20.09
N TYR A 55 -6.42 9.94 -20.09
CA TYR A 55 -5.69 10.30 -18.89
C TYR A 55 -4.94 11.63 -19.06
N THR A 56 -4.67 12.28 -17.94
CA THR A 56 -3.89 13.51 -17.86
C THR A 56 -2.76 13.33 -16.86
N ILE A 57 -1.55 13.77 -17.25
CA ILE A 57 -0.43 13.95 -16.35
C ILE A 57 -0.30 15.47 -16.15
N TYR A 58 -0.46 15.92 -14.91
CA TYR A 58 -0.44 17.34 -14.59
C TYR A 58 0.99 17.80 -14.33
N GLU A 59 1.44 18.75 -15.13
CA GLU A 59 2.73 19.41 -14.97
C GLU A 59 2.65 20.52 -13.91
N ASN A 60 3.77 20.82 -13.28
CA ASN A 60 3.92 21.99 -12.44
C ASN A 60 4.14 23.26 -13.28
N ALA A 61 4.28 24.42 -12.63
CA ALA A 61 4.48 25.70 -13.32
C ALA A 61 5.76 25.77 -14.19
N ASN A 62 6.72 24.86 -14.00
CA ASN A 62 7.96 24.77 -14.76
C ASN A 62 7.91 23.68 -15.84
N GLY A 63 6.77 23.09 -16.13
CA GLY A 63 6.60 22.01 -17.12
C GLY A 63 7.18 20.65 -16.68
N LEU A 64 7.34 20.42 -15.38
CA LEU A 64 7.82 19.15 -14.86
C LEU A 64 6.63 18.26 -14.42
N ASN A 65 6.73 16.97 -14.68
CA ASN A 65 5.69 15.97 -14.36
C ASN A 65 5.63 15.60 -12.87
N TYR A 66 6.15 16.44 -11.99
CA TYR A 66 6.06 16.29 -10.55
C TYR A 66 5.91 17.64 -9.86
N HIS A 67 5.37 17.62 -8.65
CA HIS A 67 5.19 18.75 -7.76
C HIS A 67 6.09 18.57 -6.53
N THR A 68 6.40 19.68 -5.83
CA THR A 68 7.25 19.61 -4.62
C THR A 68 6.85 20.69 -3.62
N ASP A 69 7.07 20.39 -2.34
CA ASP A 69 7.01 21.31 -1.20
C ASP A 69 8.40 21.88 -0.82
N GLY A 70 9.42 21.60 -1.66
CA GLY A 70 10.82 21.95 -1.41
C GLY A 70 11.60 20.87 -0.65
N ARG A 71 10.93 19.83 -0.12
CA ARG A 71 11.53 18.71 0.60
C ARG A 71 11.35 17.39 -0.14
N THR A 72 10.12 17.07 -0.51
CA THR A 72 9.74 15.83 -1.18
C THR A 72 8.96 16.14 -2.45
N CYS A 73 8.63 15.11 -3.21
CA CYS A 73 7.95 15.23 -4.48
C CYS A 73 6.74 14.31 -4.55
N TRP A 74 5.73 14.74 -5.33
CA TRP A 74 4.58 13.91 -5.70
C TRP A 74 4.19 14.13 -7.14
N VAL A 75 3.46 13.19 -7.71
CA VAL A 75 2.83 13.33 -9.02
C VAL A 75 1.33 13.60 -8.85
N LYS A 76 0.75 14.27 -9.85
CA LYS A 76 -0.70 14.49 -9.97
C LYS A 76 -1.13 13.94 -11.31
N THR A 77 -2.10 13.02 -11.31
CA THR A 77 -2.64 12.42 -12.53
C THR A 77 -4.16 12.41 -12.48
N GLY A 78 -4.81 12.30 -13.63
CA GLY A 78 -6.25 12.16 -13.75
C GLY A 78 -6.61 11.08 -14.77
N VAL A 79 -7.73 10.40 -14.56
CA VAL A 79 -8.35 9.51 -15.54
C VAL A 79 -9.78 9.95 -15.76
N THR A 80 -10.13 10.18 -17.03
CA THR A 80 -11.48 10.64 -17.44
C THR A 80 -12.20 9.51 -18.16
N ILE A 81 -13.39 9.15 -17.67
CA ILE A 81 -14.29 8.18 -18.31
C ILE A 81 -15.70 8.81 -18.38
N ASN A 82 -16.28 8.85 -19.56
CA ASN A 82 -17.61 9.45 -19.80
C ASN A 82 -17.73 10.89 -19.25
N GLY A 83 -16.67 11.69 -19.37
CA GLY A 83 -16.64 13.08 -18.92
C GLY A 83 -16.41 13.28 -17.42
N LEU A 84 -16.37 12.23 -16.61
CA LEU A 84 -16.00 12.31 -15.20
C LEU A 84 -14.50 12.04 -15.05
N GLU A 85 -13.79 12.98 -14.44
CA GLU A 85 -12.37 12.81 -14.11
C GLU A 85 -12.19 12.47 -12.63
N HIS A 86 -11.40 11.43 -12.35
CA HIS A 86 -10.85 11.16 -11.03
C HIS A 86 -9.38 11.48 -10.99
N ILE A 87 -9.02 12.41 -10.09
CA ILE A 87 -7.63 12.85 -9.88
C ILE A 87 -7.03 12.08 -8.72
N GLU A 88 -5.75 11.70 -8.89
CA GLU A 88 -4.96 11.03 -7.88
C GLU A 88 -3.65 11.78 -7.66
N TYR A 89 -3.20 11.79 -6.40
CA TYR A 89 -1.90 12.31 -5.99
C TYR A 89 -1.10 11.17 -5.38
N LEU A 90 0.15 11.00 -5.79
CA LEU A 90 1.00 9.94 -5.25
C LEU A 90 2.39 10.49 -4.94
N PRO A 91 2.92 10.31 -3.72
CA PRO A 91 4.30 10.63 -3.41
C PRO A 91 5.27 9.86 -4.30
N VAL A 92 6.38 10.49 -4.69
CA VAL A 92 7.51 9.79 -5.33
C VAL A 92 8.28 9.09 -4.22
N MET A 93 8.36 7.76 -4.28
CA MET A 93 8.84 6.90 -3.19
C MET A 93 9.92 5.93 -3.64
N ASP A 94 10.80 5.60 -2.69
CA ASP A 94 11.78 4.53 -2.83
C ASP A 94 11.13 3.12 -2.73
N MET A 95 11.97 2.08 -2.78
CA MET A 95 11.51 0.68 -2.69
C MET A 95 10.95 0.29 -1.31
N ARG A 96 11.17 1.13 -0.29
CA ARG A 96 10.66 0.94 1.08
C ARG A 96 9.43 1.81 1.37
N ASN A 97 8.86 2.44 0.33
CA ASN A 97 7.75 3.40 0.39
C ASN A 97 8.06 4.68 1.18
N ASN A 98 9.34 5.05 1.38
CA ASN A 98 9.69 6.34 1.93
C ASN A 98 9.70 7.39 0.82
N SER A 99 9.21 8.59 1.10
CA SER A 99 9.26 9.71 0.17
C SER A 99 10.72 10.06 -0.18
N ILE A 100 11.00 10.24 -1.47
CA ILE A 100 12.31 10.66 -1.96
C ILE A 100 12.42 12.17 -1.85
N THR A 101 13.56 12.68 -1.39
CA THR A 101 13.83 14.13 -1.31
C THR A 101 14.05 14.72 -2.70
N VAL A 102 13.73 16.00 -2.87
CA VAL A 102 13.73 16.69 -4.17
C VAL A 102 15.09 16.67 -4.86
N ASP A 103 16.18 16.70 -4.10
CA ASP A 103 17.57 16.65 -4.59
C ASP A 103 18.00 15.26 -5.08
N ARG A 104 17.23 14.21 -4.73
CA ARG A 104 17.54 12.81 -5.08
C ARG A 104 16.55 12.18 -6.06
N VAL A 105 15.43 12.85 -6.35
CA VAL A 105 14.42 12.32 -7.25
C VAL A 105 14.96 12.24 -8.68
N THR A 106 14.67 11.13 -9.36
CA THR A 106 15.03 10.91 -10.75
C THR A 106 13.79 10.82 -11.64
N SER A 107 13.97 11.04 -12.94
CA SER A 107 12.87 10.85 -13.92
C SER A 107 12.32 9.43 -13.93
N PHE A 108 13.16 8.43 -13.59
CA PHE A 108 12.73 7.03 -13.42
C PHE A 108 11.77 6.87 -12.25
N ASP A 109 12.06 7.51 -11.10
CA ASP A 109 11.19 7.46 -9.93
C ASP A 109 9.87 8.18 -10.18
N VAL A 110 9.93 9.34 -10.85
CA VAL A 110 8.74 10.08 -11.28
C VAL A 110 7.87 9.24 -12.21
N ASN A 111 8.44 8.60 -13.23
CA ASN A 111 7.70 7.74 -14.15
C ASN A 111 7.03 6.57 -13.42
N LYS A 112 7.72 5.91 -12.48
CA LYS A 112 7.13 4.85 -11.64
C LYS A 112 5.94 5.37 -10.84
N ALA A 113 6.07 6.55 -10.24
CA ALA A 113 4.99 7.17 -9.47
C ALA A 113 3.79 7.52 -10.37
N ILE A 114 4.02 8.03 -11.58
CA ILE A 114 2.96 8.33 -12.57
C ILE A 114 2.15 7.06 -12.90
N GLN A 115 2.80 5.94 -13.23
CA GLN A 115 2.10 4.70 -13.58
C GLN A 115 1.25 4.18 -12.41
N ARG A 116 1.77 4.24 -11.18
CA ARG A 116 1.03 3.86 -9.97
C ARG A 116 -0.14 4.81 -9.70
N SER A 117 0.06 6.11 -9.87
CA SER A 117 -0.96 7.13 -9.67
C SER A 117 -2.11 6.97 -10.67
N LEU A 118 -1.82 6.74 -11.95
CA LEU A 118 -2.82 6.45 -12.98
C LEU A 118 -3.62 5.19 -12.66
N THR A 119 -2.97 4.13 -12.17
CA THR A 119 -3.66 2.89 -11.77
C THR A 119 -4.63 3.14 -10.60
N LYS A 120 -4.23 3.95 -9.61
CA LYS A 120 -5.13 4.36 -8.51
C LYS A 120 -6.28 5.25 -9.00
N ALA A 121 -6.02 6.15 -9.94
CA ALA A 121 -7.09 6.96 -10.57
C ALA A 121 -8.11 6.07 -11.32
N VAL A 122 -7.65 5.03 -12.01
CA VAL A 122 -8.53 4.00 -12.62
C VAL A 122 -9.34 3.27 -11.55
N ALA A 123 -8.72 2.91 -10.43
CA ALA A 123 -9.42 2.23 -9.34
C ALA A 123 -10.56 3.07 -8.74
N ARG A 124 -10.43 4.40 -8.71
CA ARG A 124 -11.53 5.29 -8.30
C ARG A 124 -12.76 5.21 -9.21
N HIS A 125 -12.59 4.80 -10.46
CA HIS A 125 -13.69 4.46 -11.37
C HIS A 125 -14.27 3.05 -11.14
N GLY A 126 -13.68 2.26 -10.22
CA GLY A 126 -14.17 0.94 -9.80
C GLY A 126 -13.23 -0.23 -10.07
N LEU A 127 -12.33 -0.16 -11.08
CA LEU A 127 -11.51 -1.30 -11.49
C LEU A 127 -10.48 -1.67 -10.39
N GLY A 128 -10.71 -2.82 -9.76
CA GLY A 128 -9.81 -3.34 -8.73
C GLY A 128 -9.71 -2.48 -7.47
N LEU A 129 -10.70 -1.65 -7.17
CA LEU A 129 -10.68 -0.78 -5.99
C LEU A 129 -10.43 -1.55 -4.69
N TYR A 130 -10.94 -2.77 -4.60
CA TYR A 130 -10.82 -3.61 -3.40
C TYR A 130 -9.37 -4.02 -3.07
N ILE A 131 -8.44 -4.02 -4.03
CA ILE A 131 -7.03 -4.35 -3.74
C ILE A 131 -6.34 -3.28 -2.90
N TYR A 132 -6.87 -2.05 -2.91
CA TYR A 132 -6.36 -0.92 -2.13
C TYR A 132 -7.04 -0.79 -0.77
N ALA A 133 -8.02 -1.66 -0.46
CA ALA A 133 -8.68 -1.65 0.85
C ALA A 133 -7.63 -1.95 1.94
N GLY A 134 -7.46 -1.01 2.86
CA GLY A 134 -6.50 -1.10 3.95
C GLY A 134 -5.14 -0.41 3.70
N GLU A 135 -4.83 0.07 2.49
CA GLU A 135 -3.57 0.80 2.25
C GLU A 135 -3.47 2.12 3.03
N ASP A 136 -4.61 2.81 3.22
CA ASP A 136 -4.69 4.09 3.92
C ASP A 136 -5.23 3.95 5.35
N LEU A 137 -5.46 2.71 5.82
CA LEU A 137 -5.71 2.53 7.24
C LEU A 137 -4.46 3.01 7.97
N PRO A 138 -4.61 3.79 9.08
CA PRO A 138 -3.51 4.02 9.99
C PRO A 138 -2.85 2.66 10.18
N GLU A 139 -1.54 2.58 9.96
CA GLU A 139 -0.83 1.41 10.45
C GLU A 139 -1.36 1.26 11.86
N GLU A 140 -2.21 0.26 12.13
CA GLU A 140 -2.37 -0.19 13.49
C GLU A 140 -0.93 -0.29 13.91
N GLU A 141 -0.50 0.64 14.82
CA GLU A 141 0.84 0.59 15.43
C GLU A 141 1.09 -0.87 15.56
N ASN A 142 2.03 -1.38 14.78
CA ASN A 142 2.17 -2.82 14.62
C ASN A 142 2.09 -3.42 16.01
N LYS A 143 0.87 -3.82 16.39
CA LYS A 143 0.61 -4.85 17.39
C LYS A 143 0.88 -6.22 16.75
N GLY A 144 1.70 -6.26 15.73
CA GLY A 144 2.76 -7.23 15.68
C GLY A 144 3.52 -6.90 16.94
N THR A 145 3.01 -7.43 18.10
CA THR A 145 3.65 -7.45 19.39
C THR A 145 5.10 -7.18 19.11
N ASP A 146 5.65 -6.05 19.58
CA ASP A 146 7.10 -5.85 19.54
C ASP A 146 7.67 -7.12 20.17
N ILE A 147 7.76 -8.15 19.31
CA ILE A 147 8.13 -9.51 19.74
C ILE A 147 9.50 -9.42 20.38
N LEU A 148 10.32 -8.44 19.94
CA LEU A 148 11.59 -8.15 20.57
C LEU A 148 11.39 -7.47 21.93
N GLY A 149 10.56 -6.44 22.03
CA GLY A 149 10.24 -5.81 23.30
C GLY A 149 9.56 -6.77 24.27
N THR A 150 8.62 -7.58 23.79
CA THR A 150 7.98 -8.64 24.59
C THR A 150 8.99 -9.67 25.05
N ALA A 151 9.91 -10.13 24.19
CA ALA A 151 10.97 -11.06 24.53
C ALA A 151 11.92 -10.49 25.59
N CYS A 152 12.29 -9.22 25.46
CA CYS A 152 13.13 -8.52 26.45
C CYS A 152 12.40 -8.32 27.78
N LEU A 153 11.11 -8.03 27.79
CA LEU A 153 10.29 -7.91 28.99
C LEU A 153 10.09 -9.26 29.70
N GLU A 154 9.80 -10.30 28.95
CA GLU A 154 9.69 -11.68 29.51
C GLU A 154 11.02 -12.12 30.10
N ALA A 155 12.15 -11.83 29.43
CA ALA A 155 13.47 -12.15 29.99
C ALA A 155 13.75 -11.36 31.28
N ALA A 156 13.41 -10.08 31.33
CA ALA A 156 13.59 -9.25 32.53
C ALA A 156 12.69 -9.69 33.70
N ALA A 157 11.53 -10.26 33.42
CA ALA A 157 10.54 -10.71 34.41
C ALA A 157 10.81 -12.13 34.94
N ALA A 158 11.72 -12.91 34.33
CA ALA A 158 12.05 -14.27 34.77
C ALA A 158 12.57 -14.26 36.22
N GLU A 159 11.98 -15.05 37.10
CA GLU A 159 12.30 -15.08 38.53
C GLU A 159 13.51 -15.99 38.85
N ASP A 160 13.71 -17.02 38.02
CA ASP A 160 14.78 -18.00 38.18
C ASP A 160 15.42 -18.39 36.85
N MET A 161 16.50 -19.17 36.89
CA MET A 161 17.25 -19.63 35.72
C MET A 161 16.40 -20.49 34.78
N ALA A 162 15.48 -21.31 35.31
CA ALA A 162 14.67 -22.20 34.49
C ALA A 162 13.66 -21.40 33.65
N GLN A 163 13.03 -20.37 34.23
CA GLN A 163 12.18 -19.45 33.51
C GLN A 163 12.94 -18.66 32.46
N LEU A 164 14.14 -18.18 32.78
CA LEU A 164 14.99 -17.44 31.85
C LEU A 164 15.43 -18.29 30.65
N GLU A 165 15.78 -19.56 30.86
CA GLU A 165 16.09 -20.52 29.79
C GLU A 165 14.88 -20.80 28.91
N ALA A 166 13.70 -20.97 29.51
CA ALA A 166 12.44 -21.15 28.73
C ALA A 166 12.17 -19.94 27.82
N VAL A 167 12.35 -18.72 28.32
CA VAL A 167 12.21 -17.49 27.52
C VAL A 167 13.25 -17.45 26.40
N TYR A 168 14.51 -17.79 26.70
CA TYR A 168 15.56 -17.83 25.68
C TYR A 168 15.19 -18.81 24.55
N HIS A 169 14.83 -20.04 24.85
CA HIS A 169 14.46 -21.05 23.86
C HIS A 169 13.20 -20.68 23.06
N LYS A 170 12.23 -20.01 23.69
CA LYS A 170 11.02 -19.50 23.00
C LYS A 170 11.38 -18.53 21.88
N TYR A 171 12.44 -17.72 22.03
CA TYR A 171 12.78 -16.62 21.13
C TYR A 171 14.09 -16.78 20.38
N GLU A 172 14.95 -17.78 20.71
CA GLU A 172 16.30 -17.95 20.14
C GLU A 172 16.29 -18.03 18.60
N ASN A 173 15.33 -18.72 18.00
CA ASN A 173 15.25 -18.83 16.55
C ASN A 173 15.05 -17.49 15.84
N LYS A 174 14.47 -16.49 16.52
CA LYS A 174 14.24 -15.15 16.00
C LYS A 174 15.33 -14.17 16.38
N PHE A 175 15.89 -14.29 17.59
CA PHE A 175 16.70 -13.23 18.21
C PHE A 175 18.06 -13.66 18.74
N LYS A 176 18.54 -14.88 18.47
CA LYS A 176 19.87 -15.36 18.91
C LYS A 176 21.07 -14.48 18.52
N SER A 177 20.90 -13.66 17.46
CA SER A 177 21.91 -12.69 16.99
C SER A 177 21.53 -11.25 17.27
N ASN A 178 20.41 -11.00 17.99
CA ASN A 178 19.96 -9.66 18.31
C ASN A 178 20.59 -9.17 19.61
N THR A 179 21.40 -8.13 19.53
CA THR A 179 22.17 -7.58 20.66
C THR A 179 21.29 -7.15 21.82
N TYR A 180 20.09 -6.58 21.55
CA TYR A 180 19.17 -6.13 22.62
C TYR A 180 18.62 -7.30 23.41
N PHE A 181 18.17 -8.38 22.73
CA PHE A 181 17.66 -9.57 23.39
C PHE A 181 18.76 -10.28 24.20
N ILE A 182 19.93 -10.48 23.60
CA ILE A 182 21.07 -11.13 24.29
C ILE A 182 21.51 -10.33 25.53
N ASN A 183 21.56 -9.00 25.44
CA ASN A 183 21.87 -8.15 26.58
C ASN A 183 20.82 -8.25 27.70
N ALA A 184 19.52 -8.28 27.35
CA ALA A 184 18.45 -8.44 28.33
C ALA A 184 18.56 -9.78 29.06
N VAL A 185 18.74 -10.89 28.35
CA VAL A 185 18.94 -12.22 28.91
C VAL A 185 20.20 -12.29 29.79
N THR A 186 21.30 -11.75 29.30
CA THR A 186 22.60 -11.75 30.05
C THR A 186 22.52 -10.93 31.34
N LYS A 187 21.89 -9.76 31.26
CA LYS A 187 21.65 -8.91 32.43
C LYS A 187 20.84 -9.65 33.48
N ARG A 188 19.72 -10.25 33.11
CA ARG A 188 18.84 -10.96 34.03
C ARG A 188 19.49 -12.19 34.63
N LYS A 189 20.29 -12.95 33.83
CA LYS A 189 21.10 -14.06 34.30
C LYS A 189 22.03 -13.65 35.43
N ASN A 190 22.75 -12.53 35.24
CA ASN A 190 23.68 -12.04 36.26
C ASN A 190 22.96 -11.60 37.55
N GLU A 191 21.75 -10.99 37.41
CA GLU A 191 20.93 -10.59 38.56
C GLU A 191 20.44 -11.82 39.36
N ILE A 192 19.96 -12.88 38.68
CA ILE A 192 19.52 -14.13 39.32
C ILE A 192 20.67 -14.84 40.00
N GLN A 193 21.89 -14.82 39.43
CA GLN A 193 23.06 -15.48 40.01
C GLN A 193 23.64 -14.69 41.18
N ALA A 194 23.32 -13.41 41.33
CA ALA A 194 23.82 -12.54 42.41
C ALA A 194 22.87 -12.48 43.62
N ALA A 195 21.65 -13.02 43.48
CA ALA A 195 20.57 -13.04 44.50
C ALA A 195 20.61 -14.34 45.32
#